data_f24ab59028dc48dbb899608d39bd23d2
#
_entry.id   f24ab59028dc48dbb899608d39bd23d2
#
_cell.length_a   1.000
_cell.length_b   1.000
_cell.length_c   1.000
_cell.angle_alpha   90.00
_cell.angle_beta   90.00
_cell.angle_gamma   90.00
#
_symmetry.space_group_name_H-M   'P 1'
#
loop_
_entity.id
_entity.type
_entity.pdbx_description
1 polymer ?
#
loop_
_entity_poly.entity_id
_entity_poly.type
_entity_poly.pdbx_seq_one_letter_code
_entity_poly.pdbx_strand_id
1 'polypeptide(L)'
;MHRRYLALLGLLAAALLPAPGQAADAPRRIVSLDLCTDQLMIELVPRERIAAVTHLAADSSVSAIPESARGIAITHGGAEDVLRLDPDLVLAGPFGVRGTVDLLQRLGRRVVIVPQPQDLSGVRAAVEAVAEAVGETAKGAALVADFDRRLAALASRNTGADPAAVIYQIGGSVSGPGSLADAALAAAGFRNAGSSYRLTRGGQVPLEVLVADPPDLLVLTSTPREYRTVLADNLRHPVIAILRRQHASIELPWHHWLCGTPHIIEAVERLAAARAGIQVRAR
;
A
#
# COMPACT_ATOMS: atom_id res chain seq x y z
N MET A 1 34.42 83.19 4.34
CA MET A 1 33.01 82.71 4.36
C MET A 1 32.94 81.47 3.50
N HIS A 2 33.02 80.27 4.12
CA HIS A 2 33.07 78.99 3.42
C HIS A 2 31.75 78.25 3.66
N ARG A 3 30.91 78.05 2.64
CA ARG A 3 29.71 77.17 2.67
C ARG A 3 30.11 75.79 2.19
N ARG A 4 30.05 74.83 3.11
CA ARG A 4 30.22 73.39 2.87
C ARG A 4 28.92 72.81 2.32
N TYR A 5 28.95 72.21 1.14
CA TYR A 5 27.89 71.38 0.62
C TYR A 5 28.18 69.90 0.99
N LEU A 6 27.38 69.32 1.86
CA LEU A 6 27.34 67.87 2.12
C LEU A 6 26.41 67.24 1.09
N ALA A 7 26.98 66.43 0.22
CA ALA A 7 26.22 65.57 -0.66
C ALA A 7 25.82 64.29 0.09
N LEU A 8 24.52 64.04 0.31
CA LEU A 8 24.01 62.75 0.80
C LEU A 8 23.94 61.79 -0.38
N LEU A 9 24.80 60.76 -0.38
CA LEU A 9 24.65 59.57 -1.21
C LEU A 9 23.69 58.61 -0.47
N GLY A 10 22.42 58.56 -0.93
CA GLY A 10 21.48 57.51 -0.54
C GLY A 10 21.78 56.20 -1.27
N LEU A 11 22.33 55.20 -0.59
CA LEU A 11 22.42 53.82 -1.09
C LEU A 11 21.00 53.21 -1.10
N LEU A 12 20.41 53.03 -2.27
CA LEU A 12 19.24 52.18 -2.47
C LEU A 12 19.72 50.73 -2.46
N ALA A 13 19.66 50.05 -1.30
CA ALA A 13 19.78 48.58 -1.21
C ALA A 13 18.47 47.97 -1.72
N ALA A 14 18.41 47.65 -3.02
CA ALA A 14 17.35 46.81 -3.55
C ALA A 14 17.48 45.40 -2.94
N ALA A 15 16.62 45.08 -1.97
CA ALA A 15 16.47 43.72 -1.46
C ALA A 15 15.97 42.82 -2.60
N LEU A 16 16.88 42.02 -3.16
CA LEU A 16 16.50 40.86 -4.01
C LEU A 16 15.76 39.87 -3.13
N LEU A 17 14.43 39.99 -3.05
CA LEU A 17 13.59 38.93 -2.58
C LEU A 17 13.71 37.78 -3.59
N PRO A 18 14.07 36.54 -3.16
CA PRO A 18 14.02 35.42 -4.05
C PRO A 18 12.59 35.32 -4.59
N ALA A 19 12.44 35.30 -5.91
CA ALA A 19 11.16 35.02 -6.54
C ALA A 19 10.64 33.69 -5.98
N PRO A 20 9.34 33.60 -5.61
CA PRO A 20 8.77 32.31 -5.22
C PRO A 20 9.03 31.37 -6.38
N GLY A 21 9.82 30.31 -6.12
CA GLY A 21 10.04 29.27 -7.11
C GLY A 21 8.67 28.87 -7.64
N GLN A 22 8.49 28.95 -8.96
CA GLN A 22 7.26 28.50 -9.59
C GLN A 22 7.06 27.05 -9.15
N ALA A 23 6.13 26.83 -8.22
CA ALA A 23 5.61 25.50 -7.96
C ALA A 23 5.12 25.01 -9.32
N ALA A 24 5.77 23.97 -9.85
CA ALA A 24 5.31 23.37 -11.10
C ALA A 24 3.82 23.13 -10.96
N ASP A 25 3.02 23.64 -11.92
CA ASP A 25 1.57 23.50 -11.87
C ASP A 25 1.21 22.05 -11.57
N ALA A 26 0.40 21.84 -10.53
CA ALA A 26 -0.01 20.49 -10.15
C ALA A 26 -0.68 19.78 -11.32
N PRO A 27 -0.37 18.49 -11.58
CA PRO A 27 -0.92 17.76 -12.72
C PRO A 27 -2.45 17.81 -12.71
N ARG A 28 -3.06 17.98 -13.90
CA ARG A 28 -4.51 18.14 -14.06
C ARG A 28 -5.21 16.96 -14.72
N ARG A 29 -4.45 16.09 -15.38
CA ARG A 29 -4.96 14.90 -16.10
C ARG A 29 -4.11 13.70 -15.75
N ILE A 30 -4.44 13.06 -14.64
CA ILE A 30 -3.63 11.98 -14.07
C ILE A 30 -4.25 10.65 -14.45
N VAL A 31 -3.44 9.73 -14.97
CA VAL A 31 -3.81 8.34 -15.24
C VAL A 31 -3.02 7.44 -14.33
N SER A 32 -3.67 6.45 -13.75
CA SER A 32 -3.00 5.38 -13.00
C SER A 32 -3.10 4.05 -13.75
N LEU A 33 -2.02 3.27 -13.72
CA LEU A 33 -1.85 1.99 -14.41
C LEU A 33 -1.68 0.81 -13.48
N ASP A 34 -1.89 1.01 -12.18
CA ASP A 34 -1.69 -0.01 -11.15
C ASP A 34 -2.69 0.19 -10.02
N LEU A 35 -3.29 -0.90 -9.50
CA LEU A 35 -4.28 -0.85 -8.43
C LEU A 35 -3.81 -0.08 -7.19
N CYS A 36 -2.54 -0.23 -6.82
CA CYS A 36 -2.03 0.39 -5.60
C CYS A 36 -1.86 1.90 -5.77
N THR A 37 -1.46 2.33 -6.97
CA THR A 37 -1.43 3.76 -7.32
C THR A 37 -2.82 4.33 -7.59
N ASP A 38 -3.80 3.53 -8.05
CA ASP A 38 -5.21 3.92 -8.15
C ASP A 38 -5.73 4.35 -6.78
N GLN A 39 -5.54 3.52 -5.76
CA GLN A 39 -6.04 3.78 -4.41
C GLN A 39 -5.42 5.06 -3.83
N LEU A 40 -4.09 5.21 -3.91
CA LEU A 40 -3.41 6.41 -3.41
C LEU A 40 -3.86 7.67 -4.18
N MET A 41 -4.01 7.57 -5.50
CA MET A 41 -4.46 8.69 -6.33
C MET A 41 -5.89 9.10 -5.97
N ILE A 42 -6.82 8.15 -5.80
CA ILE A 42 -8.21 8.44 -5.45
C ILE A 42 -8.32 9.13 -4.10
N GLU A 43 -7.47 8.80 -3.13
CA GLU A 43 -7.48 9.43 -1.80
C GLU A 43 -6.84 10.82 -1.79
N LEU A 44 -5.81 11.02 -2.60
CA LEU A 44 -5.02 12.24 -2.58
C LEU A 44 -5.54 13.31 -3.54
N VAL A 45 -6.04 12.92 -4.72
CA VAL A 45 -6.31 13.82 -5.84
C VAL A 45 -7.80 14.17 -5.93
N PRO A 46 -8.17 15.45 -6.13
CA PRO A 46 -9.53 15.82 -6.49
C PRO A 46 -9.99 15.07 -7.74
N ARG A 47 -11.24 14.60 -7.72
CA ARG A 47 -11.77 13.69 -8.76
C ARG A 47 -11.67 14.24 -10.18
N GLU A 48 -11.85 15.54 -10.35
CA GLU A 48 -11.78 16.24 -11.64
C GLU A 48 -10.40 16.21 -12.30
N ARG A 49 -9.36 15.88 -11.53
CA ARG A 49 -7.98 15.71 -12.03
C ARG A 49 -7.65 14.26 -12.39
N ILE A 50 -8.52 13.29 -12.03
CA ILE A 50 -8.32 11.87 -12.32
C ILE A 50 -8.89 11.58 -13.70
N ALA A 51 -8.02 11.34 -14.68
CA ALA A 51 -8.43 11.04 -16.05
C ALA A 51 -8.86 9.58 -16.21
N ALA A 52 -8.15 8.62 -15.59
CA ALA A 52 -8.55 7.22 -15.56
C ALA A 52 -7.82 6.44 -14.47
N VAL A 53 -8.43 5.33 -14.06
CA VAL A 53 -7.89 4.30 -13.17
C VAL A 53 -7.94 2.94 -13.85
N THR A 54 -7.33 1.91 -13.28
CA THR A 54 -7.49 0.54 -13.77
C THR A 54 -8.90 0.00 -13.46
N HIS A 55 -9.34 -1.03 -14.18
CA HIS A 55 -10.60 -1.71 -13.87
C HIS A 55 -10.61 -2.37 -12.48
N LEU A 56 -9.42 -2.64 -11.92
CA LEU A 56 -9.26 -3.24 -10.59
C LEU A 56 -9.66 -2.27 -9.47
N ALA A 57 -9.61 -0.96 -9.70
CA ALA A 57 -9.93 0.03 -8.68
C ALA A 57 -11.36 -0.10 -8.14
N ALA A 58 -12.32 -0.49 -8.99
CA ALA A 58 -13.73 -0.70 -8.62
C ALA A 58 -14.09 -2.15 -8.27
N ASP A 59 -13.13 -3.09 -8.33
CA ASP A 59 -13.34 -4.49 -7.98
C ASP A 59 -13.19 -4.69 -6.46
N SER A 60 -14.30 -4.96 -5.78
CA SER A 60 -14.34 -5.18 -4.33
C SER A 60 -13.54 -6.39 -3.83
N SER A 61 -13.13 -7.27 -4.72
CA SER A 61 -12.33 -8.44 -4.37
C SER A 61 -10.85 -8.11 -4.16
N VAL A 62 -10.36 -7.03 -4.78
CA VAL A 62 -8.94 -6.64 -4.79
C VAL A 62 -8.71 -5.19 -4.34
N SER A 63 -9.70 -4.32 -4.48
CA SER A 63 -9.61 -2.91 -4.05
C SER A 63 -10.07 -2.74 -2.60
N ALA A 64 -9.34 -1.95 -1.82
CA ALA A 64 -9.76 -1.55 -0.49
C ALA A 64 -10.82 -0.44 -0.52
N ILE A 65 -10.92 0.31 -1.63
CA ILE A 65 -11.82 1.47 -1.77
C ILE A 65 -12.66 1.41 -3.07
N PRO A 66 -13.32 0.29 -3.38
CA PRO A 66 -13.99 0.11 -4.67
C PRO A 66 -15.10 1.13 -4.93
N GLU A 67 -15.79 1.57 -3.87
CA GLU A 67 -16.87 2.54 -3.96
C GLU A 67 -16.36 3.92 -4.41
N SER A 68 -15.18 4.32 -3.94
CA SER A 68 -14.55 5.60 -4.30
C SER A 68 -14.10 5.65 -5.76
N ALA A 69 -13.88 4.49 -6.38
CA ALA A 69 -13.50 4.38 -7.79
C ALA A 69 -14.70 4.46 -8.75
N ARG A 70 -15.94 4.33 -8.26
CA ARG A 70 -17.14 4.32 -9.12
C ARG A 70 -17.27 5.59 -9.96
N GLY A 71 -17.54 5.38 -11.25
CA GLY A 71 -17.73 6.46 -12.21
C GLY A 71 -16.45 7.20 -12.60
N ILE A 72 -15.25 6.77 -12.20
CA ILE A 72 -13.99 7.17 -12.82
C ILE A 72 -13.82 6.38 -14.11
N ALA A 73 -13.30 7.02 -15.16
CA ALA A 73 -13.02 6.34 -16.42
C ALA A 73 -11.98 5.23 -16.20
N ILE A 74 -12.13 4.13 -16.95
CA ILE A 74 -11.26 2.96 -16.84
C ILE A 74 -10.29 2.92 -18.00
N THR A 75 -9.01 2.64 -17.71
CA THR A 75 -8.00 2.25 -18.70
C THR A 75 -7.63 0.78 -18.53
N HIS A 76 -7.36 0.12 -19.65
CA HIS A 76 -6.80 -1.24 -19.66
C HIS A 76 -5.27 -1.26 -19.73
N GLY A 77 -4.62 -0.10 -19.59
CA GLY A 77 -3.17 0.04 -19.52
C GLY A 77 -2.46 -0.05 -20.87
N GLY A 78 -3.19 -0.05 -21.99
CA GLY A 78 -2.59 0.06 -23.33
C GLY A 78 -2.07 1.47 -23.58
N ALA A 79 -0.90 1.59 -24.22
CA ALA A 79 -0.29 2.89 -24.47
C ALA A 79 -1.19 3.82 -25.29
N GLU A 80 -1.88 3.28 -26.29
CA GLU A 80 -2.82 4.03 -27.12
C GLU A 80 -4.01 4.57 -26.30
N ASP A 81 -4.56 3.76 -25.38
CA ASP A 81 -5.64 4.20 -24.48
C ASP A 81 -5.18 5.35 -23.60
N VAL A 82 -3.98 5.23 -23.04
CA VAL A 82 -3.39 6.26 -22.17
C VAL A 82 -3.12 7.55 -22.96
N LEU A 83 -2.55 7.43 -24.16
CA LEU A 83 -2.26 8.61 -25.02
C LEU A 83 -3.51 9.35 -25.46
N ARG A 84 -4.62 8.66 -25.72
CA ARG A 84 -5.91 9.32 -26.04
C ARG A 84 -6.45 10.16 -24.89
N LEU A 85 -6.11 9.82 -23.64
CA LEU A 85 -6.48 10.60 -22.46
C LEU A 85 -5.60 11.84 -22.29
N ASP A 86 -4.53 11.98 -23.07
CA ASP A 86 -3.55 13.08 -23.03
C ASP A 86 -3.14 13.44 -21.59
N PRO A 87 -2.58 12.51 -20.80
CA PRO A 87 -2.23 12.76 -19.41
C PRO A 87 -0.99 13.65 -19.31
N ASP A 88 -0.98 14.52 -18.30
CA ASP A 88 0.21 15.26 -17.87
C ASP A 88 1.03 14.54 -16.80
N LEU A 89 0.42 13.52 -16.17
CA LEU A 89 1.09 12.58 -15.26
C LEU A 89 0.50 11.18 -15.40
N VAL A 90 1.39 10.17 -15.41
CA VAL A 90 1.02 8.76 -15.31
C VAL A 90 1.66 8.18 -14.07
N LEU A 91 0.86 7.52 -13.23
CA LEU A 91 1.32 6.75 -12.08
C LEU A 91 1.34 5.26 -12.45
N ALA A 92 2.39 4.56 -12.08
CA ALA A 92 2.53 3.13 -12.34
C ALA A 92 3.20 2.41 -11.17
N GLY A 93 2.90 1.12 -11.01
CA GLY A 93 3.63 0.23 -10.12
C GLY A 93 4.89 -0.36 -10.78
N PRO A 94 5.73 -1.08 -10.02
CA PRO A 94 6.95 -1.70 -10.55
C PRO A 94 6.66 -2.94 -11.39
N PHE A 95 5.44 -3.45 -11.34
CA PHE A 95 4.99 -4.66 -12.04
C PHE A 95 3.87 -4.33 -13.03
N GLY A 96 3.66 -5.17 -14.05
CA GLY A 96 2.54 -5.01 -14.98
C GLY A 96 2.95 -4.45 -16.34
N VAL A 97 2.40 -3.32 -16.75
CA VAL A 97 2.45 -2.76 -18.11
C VAL A 97 3.79 -2.12 -18.51
N ARG A 98 4.92 -2.80 -18.28
CA ARG A 98 6.27 -2.27 -18.57
C ARG A 98 6.41 -1.72 -19.98
N GLY A 99 5.93 -2.43 -21.00
CA GLY A 99 6.01 -1.96 -22.38
C GLY A 99 5.27 -0.65 -22.61
N THR A 100 4.13 -0.44 -21.94
CA THR A 100 3.40 0.83 -21.97
C THR A 100 4.19 1.93 -21.29
N VAL A 101 4.73 1.67 -20.10
CA VAL A 101 5.56 2.62 -19.34
C VAL A 101 6.76 3.07 -20.17
N ASP A 102 7.52 2.11 -20.74
CA ASP A 102 8.69 2.40 -21.55
C ASP A 102 8.35 3.23 -22.81
N LEU A 103 7.20 2.94 -23.43
CA LEU A 103 6.75 3.70 -24.60
C LEU A 103 6.35 5.13 -24.21
N LEU A 104 5.57 5.31 -23.14
CA LEU A 104 5.16 6.63 -22.67
C LEU A 104 6.36 7.50 -22.31
N GLN A 105 7.37 6.93 -21.65
CA GLN A 105 8.61 7.63 -21.31
C GLN A 105 9.39 8.05 -22.57
N ARG A 106 9.52 7.15 -23.56
CA ARG A 106 10.15 7.49 -24.86
C ARG A 106 9.41 8.60 -25.59
N LEU A 107 8.09 8.69 -25.44
CA LEU A 107 7.27 9.76 -26.00
C LEU A 107 7.27 11.06 -25.16
N GLY A 108 8.15 11.14 -24.13
CA GLY A 108 8.30 12.31 -23.30
C GLY A 108 7.16 12.53 -22.28
N ARG A 109 6.31 11.52 -22.05
CA ARG A 109 5.27 11.62 -21.02
C ARG A 109 5.88 11.45 -19.63
N ARG A 110 5.42 12.26 -18.68
CA ARG A 110 5.84 12.15 -17.27
C ARG A 110 5.23 10.89 -16.66
N VAL A 111 6.07 9.91 -16.33
CA VAL A 111 5.67 8.67 -15.66
C VAL A 111 6.40 8.57 -14.33
N VAL A 112 5.65 8.36 -13.25
CA VAL A 112 6.19 8.09 -11.91
C VAL A 112 5.91 6.64 -11.54
N ILE A 113 6.97 5.89 -11.29
CA ILE A 113 6.90 4.50 -10.84
C ILE A 113 6.99 4.50 -9.31
N VAL A 114 5.92 4.06 -8.66
CA VAL A 114 5.82 3.98 -7.19
C VAL A 114 6.33 2.61 -6.76
N PRO A 115 7.39 2.52 -5.95
CA PRO A 115 7.89 1.24 -5.45
C PRO A 115 6.83 0.52 -4.61
N GLN A 116 6.81 -0.82 -4.68
CA GLN A 116 5.93 -1.60 -3.82
C GLN A 116 6.51 -1.66 -2.40
N PRO A 117 5.76 -1.23 -1.38
CA PRO A 117 6.18 -1.30 0.01
C PRO A 117 6.47 -2.74 0.48
N GLN A 118 7.56 -2.91 1.20
CA GLN A 118 7.93 -4.18 1.83
C GLN A 118 7.71 -4.15 3.35
N ASP A 119 7.51 -2.96 3.91
CA ASP A 119 7.27 -2.71 5.33
C ASP A 119 6.39 -1.46 5.52
N LEU A 120 6.09 -1.12 6.78
CA LEU A 120 5.24 0.03 7.09
C LEU A 120 5.93 1.38 6.82
N SER A 121 7.25 1.44 6.78
CA SER A 121 7.98 2.64 6.37
C SER A 121 7.84 2.88 4.87
N GLY A 122 7.88 1.80 4.08
CA GLY A 122 7.62 1.85 2.66
C GLY A 122 6.19 2.30 2.31
N VAL A 123 5.19 1.99 3.17
CA VAL A 123 3.81 2.51 3.01
C VAL A 123 3.80 4.05 3.09
N ARG A 124 4.48 4.62 4.10
CA ARG A 124 4.61 6.08 4.23
C ARG A 124 5.30 6.69 3.01
N ALA A 125 6.43 6.12 2.62
CA ALA A 125 7.19 6.60 1.47
C ALA A 125 6.38 6.54 0.16
N ALA A 126 5.54 5.53 -0.03
CA ALA A 126 4.67 5.44 -1.21
C ALA A 126 3.61 6.56 -1.21
N VAL A 127 2.98 6.85 -0.06
CA VAL A 127 2.04 7.97 0.07
C VAL A 127 2.72 9.30 -0.22
N GLU A 128 3.89 9.54 0.37
CA GLU A 128 4.67 10.77 0.18
C GLU A 128 5.07 10.96 -1.28
N ALA A 129 5.58 9.90 -1.92
CA ALA A 129 5.99 9.93 -3.32
C ALA A 129 4.82 10.26 -4.27
N VAL A 130 3.65 9.64 -4.05
CA VAL A 130 2.45 9.96 -4.85
C VAL A 130 1.98 11.37 -4.55
N ALA A 131 1.91 11.78 -3.28
CA ALA A 131 1.46 13.12 -2.88
C ALA A 131 2.34 14.22 -3.47
N GLU A 132 3.66 14.02 -3.49
CA GLU A 132 4.61 14.93 -4.15
C GLU A 132 4.37 14.97 -5.66
N ALA A 133 4.26 13.81 -6.31
CA ALA A 133 4.07 13.70 -7.75
C ALA A 133 2.81 14.41 -8.24
N VAL A 134 1.71 14.34 -7.45
CA VAL A 134 0.41 14.93 -7.79
C VAL A 134 0.21 16.35 -7.22
N GLY A 135 1.18 16.87 -6.43
CA GLY A 135 1.10 18.20 -5.84
C GLY A 135 0.14 18.30 -4.63
N GLU A 136 -0.09 17.22 -3.90
CA GLU A 136 -0.99 17.13 -2.74
C GLU A 136 -0.25 16.78 -1.44
N THR A 137 0.93 17.35 -1.23
CA THR A 137 1.83 17.01 -0.10
C THR A 137 1.15 17.16 1.27
N ALA A 138 0.30 18.18 1.45
CA ALA A 138 -0.42 18.38 2.70
C ALA A 138 -1.41 17.25 3.00
N LYS A 139 -2.12 16.76 1.96
CA LYS A 139 -3.02 15.60 2.11
C LYS A 139 -2.23 14.32 2.38
N GLY A 140 -1.10 14.13 1.69
CA GLY A 140 -0.19 13.01 1.94
C GLY A 140 0.28 12.98 3.39
N ALA A 141 0.74 14.12 3.91
CA ALA A 141 1.16 14.23 5.31
C ALA A 141 0.01 13.92 6.30
N ALA A 142 -1.21 14.38 6.01
CA ALA A 142 -2.38 14.07 6.84
C ALA A 142 -2.72 12.57 6.82
N LEU A 143 -2.63 11.91 5.66
CA LEU A 143 -2.89 10.47 5.50
C LEU A 143 -1.84 9.63 6.26
N VAL A 144 -0.56 10.01 6.17
CA VAL A 144 0.53 9.37 6.93
C VAL A 144 0.32 9.57 8.44
N ALA A 145 -0.03 10.79 8.87
CA ALA A 145 -0.28 11.07 10.29
C ALA A 145 -1.46 10.26 10.85
N ASP A 146 -2.52 10.05 10.07
CA ASP A 146 -3.64 9.18 10.48
C ASP A 146 -3.20 7.71 10.61
N PHE A 147 -2.48 7.22 9.62
CA PHE A 147 -1.92 5.87 9.64
C PHE A 147 -1.03 5.64 10.88
N ASP A 148 -0.12 6.58 11.16
CA ASP A 148 0.79 6.48 12.31
C ASP A 148 0.06 6.55 13.65
N ARG A 149 -0.95 7.39 13.76
CA ARG A 149 -1.77 7.48 14.96
C ARG A 149 -2.49 6.15 15.25
N ARG A 150 -3.06 5.51 14.22
CA ARG A 150 -3.72 4.20 14.34
C ARG A 150 -2.73 3.11 14.73
N LEU A 151 -1.53 3.08 14.12
CA LEU A 151 -0.46 2.15 14.50
C LEU A 151 -0.01 2.32 15.95
N ALA A 152 0.19 3.56 16.40
CA ALA A 152 0.60 3.85 17.77
C ALA A 152 -0.46 3.39 18.79
N ALA A 153 -1.75 3.53 18.47
CA ALA A 153 -2.83 3.05 19.33
C ALA A 153 -2.85 1.51 19.48
N LEU A 154 -2.33 0.77 18.50
CA LEU A 154 -2.20 -0.70 18.56
C LEU A 154 -0.96 -1.12 19.33
N ALA A 155 0.17 -0.46 19.14
CA ALA A 155 1.42 -0.77 19.84
C ALA A 155 1.29 -0.72 21.36
N SER A 156 0.50 0.21 21.89
CA SER A 156 0.25 0.35 23.34
C SER A 156 -0.52 -0.82 23.96
N ARG A 157 -1.15 -1.67 23.14
CA ARG A 157 -1.91 -2.86 23.58
C ARG A 157 -1.11 -4.16 23.55
N ASN A 158 0.07 -4.14 22.95
CA ASN A 158 0.91 -5.32 22.77
C ASN A 158 1.78 -5.54 24.03
N THR A 159 1.23 -6.19 25.05
CA THR A 159 1.94 -6.56 26.26
C THR A 159 1.97 -8.10 26.38
N GLY A 160 3.15 -8.67 26.57
CA GLY A 160 3.34 -10.12 26.81
C GLY A 160 4.06 -10.85 25.65
N ALA A 161 3.96 -12.19 25.66
CA ALA A 161 4.60 -13.04 24.66
C ALA A 161 3.98 -12.84 23.26
N ASP A 162 4.83 -12.97 22.23
CA ASP A 162 4.42 -12.81 20.84
C ASP A 162 3.96 -14.18 20.28
N PRO A 163 2.65 -14.42 20.15
CA PRO A 163 2.14 -15.64 19.54
C PRO A 163 2.58 -15.76 18.08
N ALA A 164 2.70 -16.98 17.58
CA ALA A 164 3.06 -17.23 16.19
C ALA A 164 1.81 -17.15 15.31
N ALA A 165 1.87 -16.36 14.25
CA ALA A 165 0.82 -16.29 13.23
C ALA A 165 1.35 -16.61 11.84
N VAL A 166 0.51 -17.18 10.99
CA VAL A 166 0.81 -17.39 9.58
C VAL A 166 -0.32 -16.86 8.72
N ILE A 167 0.03 -16.18 7.65
CA ILE A 167 -0.91 -15.78 6.58
C ILE A 167 -0.79 -16.81 5.47
N TYR A 168 -1.79 -17.70 5.42
CA TYR A 168 -1.85 -18.81 4.46
C TYR A 168 -2.79 -18.46 3.32
N GLN A 169 -2.26 -18.47 2.12
CA GLN A 169 -2.91 -17.97 0.92
C GLN A 169 -3.13 -19.10 -0.10
N ILE A 170 -3.74 -18.72 -1.23
CA ILE A 170 -3.97 -19.61 -2.39
C ILE A 170 -2.66 -20.34 -2.75
N GLY A 171 -2.77 -21.63 -3.08
CA GLY A 171 -1.63 -22.47 -3.47
C GLY A 171 -0.67 -22.80 -2.34
N GLY A 172 -1.06 -22.56 -1.08
CA GLY A 172 -0.16 -22.79 0.06
C GLY A 172 0.89 -21.70 0.21
N SER A 173 0.71 -20.55 -0.45
CA SER A 173 1.63 -19.43 -0.34
C SER A 173 1.59 -18.84 1.06
N VAL A 174 2.77 -18.57 1.62
CA VAL A 174 2.98 -17.95 2.92
C VAL A 174 3.97 -16.80 2.76
N SER A 175 3.62 -15.65 3.31
CA SER A 175 4.52 -14.49 3.38
C SER A 175 5.50 -14.69 4.54
N GLY A 176 6.79 -14.73 4.22
CA GLY A 176 7.86 -14.92 5.21
C GLY A 176 8.42 -13.60 5.75
N PRO A 177 9.52 -13.68 6.51
CA PRO A 177 10.22 -12.53 7.09
C PRO A 177 10.60 -11.46 6.06
N GLY A 178 10.55 -10.19 6.46
CA GLY A 178 10.92 -9.04 5.63
C GLY A 178 9.91 -8.71 4.53
N SER A 179 8.68 -9.24 4.62
CA SER A 179 7.55 -8.84 3.77
C SER A 179 6.66 -7.83 4.47
N LEU A 180 5.82 -7.13 3.70
CA LEU A 180 4.81 -6.22 4.26
C LEU A 180 3.85 -6.94 5.22
N ALA A 181 3.50 -8.19 4.91
CA ALA A 181 2.67 -9.03 5.78
C ALA A 181 3.38 -9.37 7.10
N ASP A 182 4.68 -9.58 7.07
CA ASP A 182 5.51 -9.75 8.27
C ASP A 182 5.47 -8.50 9.15
N ALA A 183 5.66 -7.33 8.55
CA ALA A 183 5.57 -6.05 9.25
C ALA A 183 4.17 -5.80 9.86
N ALA A 184 3.10 -6.21 9.17
CA ALA A 184 1.74 -6.12 9.67
C ALA A 184 1.49 -7.08 10.85
N LEU A 185 2.00 -8.32 10.79
CA LEU A 185 1.96 -9.27 11.90
C LEU A 185 2.69 -8.72 13.13
N ALA A 186 3.92 -8.20 12.94
CA ALA A 186 4.71 -7.61 14.02
C ALA A 186 3.99 -6.41 14.66
N ALA A 187 3.41 -5.50 13.86
CA ALA A 187 2.64 -4.37 14.36
C ALA A 187 1.41 -4.78 15.17
N ALA A 188 0.82 -5.94 14.85
CA ALA A 188 -0.29 -6.53 15.59
C ALA A 188 0.16 -7.37 16.82
N GLY A 189 1.46 -7.48 17.09
CA GLY A 189 2.04 -8.23 18.20
C GLY A 189 2.15 -9.73 17.97
N PHE A 190 2.38 -10.15 16.73
CA PHE A 190 2.61 -11.53 16.35
C PHE A 190 4.02 -11.74 15.83
N ARG A 191 4.56 -12.91 16.08
CA ARG A 191 5.73 -13.44 15.38
C ARG A 191 5.27 -14.16 14.11
N ASN A 192 5.96 -13.94 13.01
CA ASN A 192 5.65 -14.63 11.75
C ASN A 192 6.13 -16.10 11.79
N ALA A 193 5.21 -17.04 11.71
CA ALA A 193 5.52 -18.47 11.70
C ALA A 193 6.25 -18.93 10.43
N GLY A 194 6.29 -18.11 9.37
CA GLY A 194 7.07 -18.41 8.17
C GLY A 194 8.54 -18.68 8.45
N SER A 195 9.12 -18.06 9.50
CA SER A 195 10.49 -18.35 9.96
C SER A 195 10.64 -19.80 10.43
N SER A 196 9.66 -20.32 11.16
CA SER A 196 9.65 -21.71 11.64
C SER A 196 9.57 -22.70 10.47
N TYR A 197 8.94 -22.31 9.38
CA TYR A 197 8.83 -23.09 8.14
C TYR A 197 10.04 -22.90 7.20
N ARG A 198 11.13 -22.31 7.72
CA ARG A 198 12.39 -22.05 6.98
C ARG A 198 12.24 -21.14 5.75
N LEU A 199 11.22 -20.30 5.72
CA LEU A 199 11.07 -19.30 4.66
C LEU A 199 11.99 -18.10 4.94
N THR A 200 12.69 -17.63 3.91
CA THR A 200 13.53 -16.43 3.99
C THR A 200 12.80 -15.15 3.59
N ARG A 201 11.85 -15.23 2.66
CA ARG A 201 10.99 -14.11 2.25
C ARG A 201 9.54 -14.52 2.11
N GLY A 202 9.30 -15.63 1.46
CA GLY A 202 8.01 -16.22 1.22
C GLY A 202 8.17 -17.50 0.42
N GLY A 203 7.13 -18.31 0.35
CA GLY A 203 7.17 -19.57 -0.36
C GLY A 203 5.89 -20.36 -0.15
N GLN A 204 5.91 -21.58 -0.66
CA GLN A 204 4.81 -22.53 -0.46
C GLN A 204 5.08 -23.38 0.78
N VAL A 205 4.07 -23.52 1.63
CA VAL A 205 4.08 -24.37 2.81
C VAL A 205 3.03 -25.48 2.61
N PRO A 206 3.44 -26.74 2.51
CA PRO A 206 2.52 -27.87 2.45
C PRO A 206 1.60 -27.94 3.68
N LEU A 207 0.39 -28.46 3.50
CA LEU A 207 -0.57 -28.61 4.62
C LEU A 207 -0.03 -29.51 5.74
N GLU A 208 0.78 -30.48 5.39
CA GLU A 208 1.44 -31.39 6.34
C GLU A 208 2.34 -30.64 7.33
N VAL A 209 3.01 -29.58 6.84
CA VAL A 209 3.86 -28.72 7.68
C VAL A 209 3.00 -27.93 8.66
N LEU A 210 1.87 -27.36 8.19
CA LEU A 210 0.93 -26.66 9.07
C LEU A 210 0.32 -27.55 10.13
N VAL A 211 0.09 -28.83 9.82
CA VAL A 211 -0.43 -29.83 10.78
C VAL A 211 0.64 -30.23 11.78
N ALA A 212 1.88 -30.41 11.34
CA ALA A 212 2.99 -30.82 12.20
C ALA A 212 3.45 -29.71 13.16
N ASP A 213 3.44 -28.47 12.73
CA ASP A 213 3.80 -27.28 13.53
C ASP A 213 2.76 -26.15 13.32
N PRO A 214 1.56 -26.30 13.93
CA PRO A 214 0.49 -25.34 13.75
C PRO A 214 0.81 -23.99 14.43
N PRO A 215 0.47 -22.86 13.78
CA PRO A 215 0.63 -21.53 14.37
C PRO A 215 -0.40 -21.33 15.51
N ASP A 216 -0.14 -20.34 16.38
CA ASP A 216 -1.12 -19.91 17.38
C ASP A 216 -2.32 -19.21 16.71
N LEU A 217 -2.09 -18.52 15.57
CA LEU A 217 -3.14 -17.94 14.73
C LEU A 217 -2.95 -18.32 13.26
N LEU A 218 -3.95 -18.97 12.68
CA LEU A 218 -4.04 -19.21 11.23
C LEU A 218 -4.87 -18.11 10.58
N VAL A 219 -4.22 -17.27 9.78
CA VAL A 219 -4.88 -16.24 8.97
C VAL A 219 -5.08 -16.79 7.56
N LEU A 220 -6.33 -16.92 7.15
CA LEU A 220 -6.69 -17.36 5.82
C LEU A 220 -7.09 -16.14 4.99
N THR A 221 -6.57 -16.04 3.77
CA THR A 221 -7.03 -15.01 2.86
C THR A 221 -8.31 -15.47 2.19
N SER A 222 -9.38 -14.70 2.33
CA SER A 222 -10.60 -14.97 1.57
C SER A 222 -10.36 -14.65 0.10
N THR A 223 -10.70 -15.60 -0.75
CA THR A 223 -10.69 -15.41 -2.20
C THR A 223 -12.09 -15.07 -2.67
N PRO A 224 -12.23 -14.25 -3.73
CA PRO A 224 -13.51 -14.07 -4.39
C PRO A 224 -14.11 -15.42 -4.74
N ARG A 225 -15.42 -15.57 -4.58
CA ARG A 225 -16.13 -16.83 -4.89
C ARG A 225 -15.94 -17.28 -6.36
N GLU A 226 -15.59 -16.34 -7.22
CA GLU A 226 -15.33 -16.54 -8.65
C GLU A 226 -13.92 -17.12 -8.93
N TYR A 227 -12.98 -17.01 -8.00
CA TYR A 227 -11.63 -17.57 -8.12
C TYR A 227 -11.63 -19.08 -7.82
N ARG A 228 -12.33 -19.84 -8.65
CA ARG A 228 -12.34 -21.31 -8.58
C ARG A 228 -11.17 -21.86 -9.39
N THR A 229 -10.01 -21.86 -8.82
CA THR A 229 -8.82 -22.50 -9.39
C THR A 229 -8.43 -23.69 -8.54
N VAL A 230 -7.76 -24.68 -9.13
CA VAL A 230 -7.18 -25.81 -8.40
C VAL A 230 -6.27 -25.32 -7.24
N LEU A 231 -5.59 -24.18 -7.45
CA LEU A 231 -4.76 -23.58 -6.41
C LEU A 231 -5.59 -23.01 -5.25
N ALA A 232 -6.79 -22.53 -5.48
CA ALA A 232 -7.67 -22.03 -4.43
C ALA A 232 -8.33 -23.16 -3.62
N ASP A 233 -8.37 -24.38 -4.14
CA ASP A 233 -8.94 -25.53 -3.44
C ASP A 233 -8.14 -25.95 -2.21
N ASN A 234 -6.87 -25.59 -2.10
CA ASN A 234 -6.07 -25.82 -0.91
C ASN A 234 -6.68 -25.16 0.35
N LEU A 235 -7.31 -23.98 0.20
CA LEU A 235 -7.98 -23.28 1.31
C LEU A 235 -9.29 -23.96 1.74
N ARG A 236 -9.84 -24.83 0.88
CA ARG A 236 -11.05 -25.62 1.13
C ARG A 236 -10.73 -27.05 1.57
N HIS A 237 -9.45 -27.41 1.65
CA HIS A 237 -9.06 -28.77 2.02
C HIS A 237 -9.59 -29.12 3.40
N PRO A 238 -10.11 -30.37 3.64
CA PRO A 238 -10.67 -30.79 4.94
C PRO A 238 -9.73 -30.55 6.12
N VAL A 239 -8.41 -30.64 5.92
CA VAL A 239 -7.38 -30.34 6.93
C VAL A 239 -7.47 -28.89 7.42
N ILE A 240 -7.74 -27.92 6.55
CA ILE A 240 -7.94 -26.52 6.97
C ILE A 240 -9.14 -26.42 7.92
N ALA A 241 -10.23 -27.13 7.64
CA ALA A 241 -11.40 -27.14 8.54
C ALA A 241 -11.06 -27.77 9.90
N ILE A 242 -10.18 -28.77 9.95
CA ILE A 242 -9.68 -29.36 11.20
C ILE A 242 -8.83 -28.35 11.96
N LEU A 243 -7.86 -27.73 11.30
CA LEU A 243 -6.99 -26.71 11.91
C LEU A 243 -7.81 -25.55 12.49
N ARG A 244 -8.83 -25.08 11.78
CA ARG A 244 -9.75 -24.00 12.24
C ARG A 244 -10.56 -24.38 13.49
N ARG A 245 -10.84 -25.65 13.72
CA ARG A 245 -11.52 -26.12 14.95
C ARG A 245 -10.57 -26.27 16.12
N GLN A 246 -9.32 -26.56 15.87
CA GLN A 246 -8.31 -26.86 16.89
C GLN A 246 -7.45 -25.66 17.29
N HIS A 247 -7.35 -24.65 16.43
CA HIS A 247 -6.51 -23.48 16.59
C HIS A 247 -7.30 -22.20 16.31
N ALA A 248 -6.84 -21.08 16.86
CA ALA A 248 -7.41 -19.79 16.52
C ALA A 248 -7.22 -19.51 15.02
N SER A 249 -8.26 -19.02 14.38
CA SER A 249 -8.20 -18.67 12.97
C SER A 249 -9.10 -17.47 12.65
N ILE A 250 -8.65 -16.65 11.71
CA ILE A 250 -9.45 -15.57 11.13
C ILE A 250 -9.36 -15.61 9.61
N GLU A 251 -10.36 -15.03 8.97
CA GLU A 251 -10.32 -14.74 7.54
C GLU A 251 -10.12 -13.26 7.34
N LEU A 252 -9.15 -12.91 6.51
CA LEU A 252 -8.91 -11.54 6.09
C LEU A 252 -9.05 -11.46 4.57
N PRO A 253 -9.82 -10.50 4.05
CA PRO A 253 -9.92 -10.27 2.62
C PRO A 253 -8.57 -9.96 1.99
N TRP A 254 -8.36 -10.45 0.79
CA TRP A 254 -7.10 -10.31 0.07
C TRP A 254 -6.70 -8.85 -0.19
N HIS A 255 -7.68 -7.99 -0.43
CA HIS A 255 -7.46 -6.57 -0.67
C HIS A 255 -6.72 -5.84 0.47
N HIS A 256 -6.71 -6.38 1.69
CA HIS A 256 -5.92 -5.80 2.79
C HIS A 256 -4.40 -6.00 2.65
N TRP A 257 -3.97 -6.99 1.84
CA TRP A 257 -2.54 -7.36 1.70
C TRP A 257 -1.96 -6.99 0.34
N LEU A 258 -2.82 -6.83 -0.66
CA LEU A 258 -2.40 -6.74 -2.05
C LEU A 258 -1.61 -5.47 -2.32
N CYS A 259 -2.04 -4.37 -1.71
CA CYS A 259 -1.40 -3.07 -1.85
C CYS A 259 -0.74 -2.60 -0.54
N GLY A 260 0.45 -2.07 -0.65
CA GLY A 260 1.11 -1.36 0.43
C GLY A 260 0.60 0.07 0.56
N THR A 261 -0.72 0.23 0.78
CA THR A 261 -1.36 1.52 1.05
C THR A 261 -1.72 1.62 2.54
N PRO A 262 -2.07 2.80 3.06
CA PRO A 262 -2.50 2.96 4.46
C PRO A 262 -3.66 2.06 4.88
N HIS A 263 -4.43 1.50 3.94
CA HIS A 263 -5.51 0.54 4.22
C HIS A 263 -5.04 -0.77 4.85
N ILE A 264 -3.74 -1.09 4.78
CA ILE A 264 -3.17 -2.23 5.51
C ILE A 264 -3.42 -2.13 7.03
N ILE A 265 -3.66 -0.93 7.54
CA ILE A 265 -3.96 -0.73 8.97
C ILE A 265 -5.20 -1.50 9.42
N GLU A 266 -6.18 -1.71 8.53
CA GLU A 266 -7.38 -2.50 8.84
C GLU A 266 -7.04 -3.98 9.10
N ALA A 267 -6.08 -4.52 8.34
CA ALA A 267 -5.58 -5.87 8.61
C ALA A 267 -4.85 -5.93 9.95
N VAL A 268 -4.01 -4.94 10.26
CA VAL A 268 -3.29 -4.86 11.55
C VAL A 268 -4.27 -4.77 12.71
N GLU A 269 -5.32 -3.96 12.60
CA GLU A 269 -6.38 -3.82 13.63
C GLU A 269 -7.14 -5.14 13.86
N ARG A 270 -7.51 -5.84 12.78
CA ARG A 270 -8.18 -7.15 12.88
C ARG A 270 -7.27 -8.22 13.49
N LEU A 271 -6.00 -8.23 13.13
CA LEU A 271 -5.00 -9.11 13.74
C LEU A 271 -4.84 -8.80 15.23
N ALA A 272 -4.69 -7.53 15.61
CA ALA A 272 -4.56 -7.12 16.99
C ALA A 272 -5.81 -7.46 17.83
N ALA A 273 -7.01 -7.34 17.23
CA ALA A 273 -8.25 -7.80 17.87
C ALA A 273 -8.27 -9.31 18.10
N ALA A 274 -7.83 -10.09 17.10
CA ALA A 274 -7.74 -11.55 17.21
C ALA A 274 -6.73 -11.98 18.28
N ARG A 275 -5.62 -11.25 18.44
CA ARG A 275 -4.58 -11.52 19.47
C ARG A 275 -5.14 -11.53 20.89
N ALA A 276 -6.10 -10.66 21.19
CA ALA A 276 -6.68 -10.56 22.54
C ALA A 276 -7.34 -11.85 23.03
N GLY A 277 -7.76 -12.73 22.11
CA GLY A 277 -8.37 -14.04 22.43
C GLY A 277 -7.41 -15.22 22.43
N ILE A 278 -6.11 -15.00 22.14
CA ILE A 278 -5.15 -16.10 21.96
C ILE A 278 -4.42 -16.37 23.28
N GLN A 279 -4.52 -17.63 23.75
CA GLN A 279 -3.68 -18.15 24.81
C GLN A 279 -2.39 -18.67 24.19
N VAL A 280 -1.26 -18.04 24.51
CA VAL A 280 0.06 -18.49 24.05
C VAL A 280 0.36 -19.84 24.67
N ARG A 281 0.59 -20.87 23.82
CA ARG A 281 1.01 -22.18 24.30
C ARG A 281 2.47 -22.11 24.77
N ALA A 282 2.74 -22.58 25.95
CA ALA A 282 4.12 -22.86 26.39
C ALA A 282 4.69 -23.93 25.45
N ARG A 283 5.72 -23.60 24.68
CA ARG A 283 6.47 -24.52 23.82
C ARG A 283 7.71 -25.03 24.54
#